data_24d50b8129092462e4c772f830db4039
#
_entry.id   24d50b8129092462e4c772f830db4039
#
_cell.length_a   1.000
_cell.length_b   1.000
_cell.length_c   1.000
_cell.angle_alpha   90.00
_cell.angle_beta   90.00
_cell.angle_gamma   90.00
#
_symmetry.space_group_name_H-M   'P 1'
#
loop_
_entity.id
_entity.type
_entity.pdbx_description
1 polymer ?
#
loop_
_entity_poly.entity_id
_entity_poly.type
_entity_poly.pdbx_seq_one_letter_code
_entity_poly.pdbx_strand_id
1 'polypeptide(L)'
;MFAQALQPQTVEQRLATQNRRMAKINISIMRDDRFALWSGFLSMGTIKILDKNFTARTNGIDEEYSLSFIETLTDKELAFVRLHEMLHKAFKHLKIYNKLYKQDAECANKACDYLINYLLWEADPQGKTIALPKIALFDAKYKGLNSKQIYDLLRKQKQQQQQQQQGQAQGQGEQSLDEHMWGEAEGMSDDDKKKIEEQIDTAIRQGIIAH
;
A
#
# COMPACT_ATOMS: atom_id res chain seq x y z
N MET A 1 45.49 -8.77 13.36
CA MET A 1 44.24 -9.30 12.78
C MET A 1 43.65 -8.23 11.88
N PHE A 2 43.77 -8.37 10.57
CA PHE A 2 43.18 -7.42 9.62
C PHE A 2 41.67 -7.77 9.52
N ALA A 3 40.80 -6.83 9.91
CA ALA A 3 39.40 -6.93 9.62
C ALA A 3 39.21 -6.95 8.09
N GLN A 4 38.81 -8.08 7.52
CA GLN A 4 38.39 -8.12 6.12
C GLN A 4 37.20 -7.19 5.96
N ALA A 5 37.37 -6.12 5.20
CA ALA A 5 36.28 -5.24 4.82
C ALA A 5 35.21 -6.10 4.10
N LEU A 6 34.02 -6.17 4.67
CA LEU A 6 32.88 -6.86 4.04
C LEU A 6 32.65 -6.25 2.65
N GLN A 7 32.79 -7.07 1.62
CA GLN A 7 32.50 -6.65 0.24
C GLN A 7 31.04 -6.21 0.15
N PRO A 8 30.71 -5.11 -0.54
CA PRO A 8 29.35 -4.67 -0.71
C PRO A 8 28.53 -5.77 -1.40
N GLN A 9 27.31 -6.03 -0.90
CA GLN A 9 26.43 -7.05 -1.47
C GLN A 9 26.01 -6.68 -2.89
N THR A 10 25.97 -7.67 -3.78
CA THR A 10 25.41 -7.48 -5.13
C THR A 10 23.90 -7.24 -5.07
N VAL A 11 23.33 -6.64 -6.12
CA VAL A 11 21.86 -6.45 -6.23
C VAL A 11 21.13 -7.78 -6.09
N GLU A 12 21.63 -8.85 -6.71
CA GLU A 12 21.04 -10.19 -6.59
C GLU A 12 21.01 -10.70 -5.15
N GLN A 13 22.08 -10.52 -4.39
CA GLN A 13 22.15 -10.91 -2.98
C GLN A 13 21.18 -10.11 -2.12
N ARG A 14 21.05 -8.81 -2.38
CA ARG A 14 20.08 -7.92 -1.72
C ARG A 14 18.65 -8.36 -2.03
N LEU A 15 18.31 -8.59 -3.30
CA LEU A 15 17.01 -9.10 -3.73
C LEU A 15 16.67 -10.44 -3.06
N ALA A 16 17.60 -11.40 -3.04
CA ALA A 16 17.40 -12.69 -2.38
C ALA A 16 17.16 -12.54 -0.87
N THR A 17 17.83 -11.58 -0.24
CA THR A 17 17.66 -11.28 1.19
C THR A 17 16.29 -10.68 1.46
N GLN A 18 15.86 -9.70 0.67
CA GLN A 18 14.56 -9.05 0.86
C GLN A 18 13.39 -9.96 0.50
N ASN A 19 13.52 -10.85 -0.49
CA ASN A 19 12.50 -11.86 -0.78
C ASN A 19 12.29 -12.81 0.40
N ARG A 20 13.37 -13.30 1.03
CA ARG A 20 13.28 -14.12 2.25
C ARG A 20 12.67 -13.35 3.43
N ARG A 21 13.01 -12.06 3.56
CA ARG A 21 12.44 -11.18 4.57
C ARG A 21 10.93 -11.01 4.36
N MET A 22 10.48 -10.73 3.15
CA MET A 22 9.06 -10.60 2.80
C MET A 22 8.28 -11.89 3.10
N ALA A 23 8.84 -13.05 2.79
CA ALA A 23 8.22 -14.34 3.12
C ALA A 23 8.04 -14.52 4.64
N LYS A 24 9.03 -14.18 5.46
CA LYS A 24 8.92 -14.21 6.93
C LYS A 24 7.85 -13.26 7.45
N ILE A 25 7.76 -12.07 6.88
CA ILE A 25 6.76 -11.07 7.23
C ILE A 25 5.35 -11.58 6.92
N ASN A 26 5.11 -12.14 5.73
CA ASN A 26 3.83 -12.75 5.38
C ASN A 26 3.43 -13.83 6.41
N ILE A 27 4.35 -14.71 6.80
CA ILE A 27 4.08 -15.72 7.82
C ILE A 27 3.75 -15.07 9.18
N SER A 28 4.46 -14.02 9.57
CA SER A 28 4.19 -13.30 10.82
C SER A 28 2.80 -12.67 10.84
N ILE A 29 2.39 -12.04 9.74
CA ILE A 29 1.05 -11.45 9.58
C ILE A 29 -0.04 -12.54 9.67
N MET A 30 0.14 -13.66 8.97
CA MET A 30 -0.83 -14.77 8.95
C MET A 30 -1.00 -15.45 10.32
N ARG A 31 -0.01 -15.35 11.19
CA ARG A 31 -0.05 -15.93 12.56
C ARG A 31 -0.68 -14.99 13.58
N ASP A 32 -0.94 -13.76 13.24
CA ASP A 32 -1.57 -12.79 14.13
C ASP A 32 -3.09 -12.85 13.92
N ASP A 33 -3.84 -13.23 14.95
CA ASP A 33 -5.30 -13.42 14.89
C ASP A 33 -6.04 -12.18 14.37
N ARG A 34 -5.49 -10.98 14.56
CA ARG A 34 -6.06 -9.73 14.06
C ARG A 34 -6.03 -9.62 12.53
N PHE A 35 -5.09 -10.32 11.90
CA PHE A 35 -4.86 -10.28 10.45
C PHE A 35 -5.10 -11.62 9.76
N ALA A 36 -5.37 -12.70 10.51
CA ALA A 36 -5.56 -14.06 9.98
C ALA A 36 -6.68 -14.12 8.94
N LEU A 37 -7.77 -13.36 9.15
CA LEU A 37 -8.87 -13.25 8.19
C LEU A 37 -8.44 -12.73 6.80
N TRP A 38 -7.33 -12.01 6.73
CA TRP A 38 -6.79 -11.44 5.50
C TRP A 38 -5.84 -12.39 4.75
N SER A 39 -5.58 -13.59 5.29
CA SER A 39 -4.60 -14.55 4.75
C SER A 39 -4.84 -14.89 3.27
N GLY A 40 -6.09 -15.00 2.84
CA GLY A 40 -6.45 -15.22 1.44
C GLY A 40 -5.96 -14.08 0.53
N PHE A 41 -6.11 -12.83 0.96
CA PHE A 41 -5.63 -11.66 0.20
C PHE A 41 -4.10 -11.56 0.18
N LEU A 42 -3.42 -11.99 1.25
CA LEU A 42 -1.95 -12.05 1.29
C LEU A 42 -1.39 -13.05 0.28
N SER A 43 -2.17 -14.06 -0.10
CA SER A 43 -1.81 -15.08 -1.09
C SER A 43 -2.24 -14.70 -2.51
N MET A 44 -3.00 -13.61 -2.69
CA MET A 44 -3.51 -13.19 -3.98
C MET A 44 -2.46 -12.46 -4.81
N GLY A 45 -2.28 -12.88 -6.07
CA GLY A 45 -1.34 -12.28 -7.01
C GLY A 45 0.12 -12.62 -6.72
N THR A 46 1.02 -11.89 -7.34
CA THR A 46 2.48 -12.04 -7.19
C THR A 46 3.09 -10.84 -6.50
N ILE A 47 4.19 -11.08 -5.77
CA ILE A 47 5.01 -10.03 -5.16
C ILE A 47 6.32 -9.97 -5.92
N LYS A 48 6.70 -8.78 -6.38
CA LYS A 48 7.99 -8.51 -7.03
C LYS A 48 8.75 -7.44 -6.28
N ILE A 49 10.03 -7.70 -6.01
CA ILE A 49 10.96 -6.69 -5.48
C ILE A 49 11.87 -6.29 -6.63
N LEU A 50 11.91 -5.00 -6.95
CA LEU A 50 12.59 -4.45 -8.12
C LEU A 50 13.64 -3.41 -7.69
N ASP A 51 14.80 -3.43 -8.33
CA ASP A 51 15.82 -2.38 -8.17
C ASP A 51 15.46 -1.18 -9.08
N LYS A 52 14.40 -0.45 -8.67
CA LYS A 52 13.87 0.72 -9.37
C LYS A 52 13.47 1.79 -8.35
N ASN A 53 13.43 3.03 -8.78
CA ASN A 53 13.11 4.18 -7.91
C ASN A 53 11.60 4.42 -7.84
N PHE A 54 10.96 3.84 -6.85
CA PHE A 54 9.59 4.06 -6.40
C PHE A 54 9.47 3.58 -4.94
N THR A 55 8.31 3.53 -4.34
CA THR A 55 8.09 2.99 -2.99
C THR A 55 7.50 1.56 -3.04
N ALA A 56 6.19 1.45 -3.01
CA ALA A 56 5.42 0.24 -3.24
C ALA A 56 4.25 0.58 -4.17
N ARG A 57 3.63 -0.42 -4.81
CA ARG A 57 2.48 -0.19 -5.66
C ARG A 57 1.76 -1.50 -6.01
N THR A 58 0.46 -1.39 -6.30
CA THR A 58 -0.35 -2.50 -6.79
C THR A 58 -1.15 -2.13 -8.04
N ASN A 59 -1.40 -3.11 -8.89
CA ASN A 59 -2.36 -3.00 -10.00
C ASN A 59 -3.75 -3.58 -9.63
N GLY A 60 -3.96 -3.94 -8.37
CA GLY A 60 -5.18 -4.58 -7.87
C GLY A 60 -5.10 -6.10 -7.79
N ILE A 61 -4.02 -6.73 -8.29
CA ILE A 61 -3.71 -8.16 -8.19
C ILE A 61 -2.28 -8.35 -7.67
N ASP A 62 -1.32 -7.91 -8.46
CA ASP A 62 0.11 -8.01 -8.18
C ASP A 62 0.61 -6.81 -7.39
N GLU A 63 1.72 -6.99 -6.71
CA GLU A 63 2.37 -5.96 -5.92
C GLU A 63 3.83 -5.85 -6.31
N GLU A 64 4.32 -4.62 -6.40
CA GLU A 64 5.72 -4.32 -6.64
C GLU A 64 6.28 -3.45 -5.53
N TYR A 65 7.50 -3.75 -5.11
CA TYR A 65 8.22 -3.06 -4.04
C TYR A 65 9.60 -2.64 -4.54
N SER A 66 9.99 -1.41 -4.27
CA SER A 66 11.36 -0.96 -4.54
C SER A 66 12.33 -1.58 -3.54
N LEU A 67 13.44 -2.14 -4.04
CA LEU A 67 14.50 -2.70 -3.21
C LEU A 67 15.05 -1.66 -2.23
N SER A 68 15.39 -0.48 -2.74
CA SER A 68 15.95 0.61 -1.92
C SER A 68 14.95 1.10 -0.85
N PHE A 69 13.67 1.17 -1.18
CA PHE A 69 12.64 1.59 -0.23
C PHE A 69 12.47 0.59 0.92
N ILE A 70 12.26 -0.70 0.61
CA ILE A 70 12.03 -1.70 1.67
C ILE A 70 13.25 -1.92 2.57
N GLU A 71 14.45 -1.63 2.11
CA GLU A 71 15.67 -1.67 2.92
C GLU A 71 15.73 -0.57 3.97
N THR A 72 15.00 0.52 3.81
CA THR A 72 14.90 1.58 4.82
C THR A 72 13.92 1.27 5.93
N LEU A 73 13.03 0.29 5.73
CA LEU A 73 11.96 -0.05 6.66
C LEU A 73 12.41 -1.08 7.69
N THR A 74 11.91 -0.95 8.92
CA THR A 74 11.92 -2.05 9.90
C THR A 74 10.99 -3.18 9.47
N ASP A 75 11.07 -4.36 10.08
CA ASP A 75 10.18 -5.48 9.75
C ASP A 75 8.71 -5.15 10.02
N LYS A 76 8.42 -4.39 11.07
CA LYS A 76 7.06 -3.96 11.40
C LYS A 76 6.52 -2.92 10.42
N GLU A 77 7.35 -2.00 9.96
CA GLU A 77 6.98 -1.04 8.92
C GLU A 77 6.76 -1.73 7.58
N LEU A 78 7.61 -2.70 7.21
CA LEU A 78 7.41 -3.48 5.99
C LEU A 78 6.14 -4.35 6.08
N ALA A 79 5.82 -4.91 7.25
CA ALA A 79 4.56 -5.60 7.48
C ALA A 79 3.35 -4.66 7.30
N PHE A 80 3.45 -3.40 7.77
CA PHE A 80 2.45 -2.37 7.54
C PHE A 80 2.26 -2.10 6.04
N VAL A 81 3.35 -1.83 5.32
CA VAL A 81 3.30 -1.57 3.86
C VAL A 81 2.72 -2.77 3.11
N ARG A 82 3.08 -3.99 3.52
CA ARG A 82 2.53 -5.22 2.93
C ARG A 82 1.02 -5.33 3.08
N LEU A 83 0.49 -5.02 4.25
CA LEU A 83 -0.96 -4.99 4.51
C LEU A 83 -1.63 -3.80 3.81
N HIS A 84 -0.94 -2.68 3.66
CA HIS A 84 -1.43 -1.51 2.93
C HIS A 84 -1.73 -1.86 1.45
N GLU A 85 -0.76 -2.42 0.73
CA GLU A 85 -0.96 -2.85 -0.66
C GLU A 85 -2.07 -3.91 -0.79
N MET A 86 -2.09 -4.86 0.13
CA MET A 86 -3.15 -5.87 0.19
C MET A 86 -4.54 -5.25 0.36
N LEU A 87 -4.69 -4.22 1.21
CA LEU A 87 -6.00 -3.58 1.43
C LEU A 87 -6.46 -2.78 0.21
N HIS A 88 -5.56 -2.22 -0.60
CA HIS A 88 -5.95 -1.65 -1.89
C HIS A 88 -6.61 -2.68 -2.80
N LYS A 89 -6.13 -3.92 -2.81
CA LYS A 89 -6.75 -5.04 -3.54
C LYS A 89 -8.10 -5.42 -2.94
N ALA A 90 -8.14 -5.65 -1.63
CA ALA A 90 -9.35 -6.08 -0.91
C ALA A 90 -10.49 -5.07 -1.05
N PHE A 91 -10.21 -3.77 -0.99
CA PHE A 91 -11.20 -2.71 -1.15
C PHE A 91 -11.49 -2.36 -2.61
N LYS A 92 -10.81 -3.01 -3.56
CA LYS A 92 -10.98 -2.76 -5.01
C LYS A 92 -10.79 -1.27 -5.36
N HIS A 93 -9.86 -0.59 -4.70
CA HIS A 93 -9.69 0.86 -4.81
C HIS A 93 -9.51 1.30 -6.27
N LEU A 94 -8.65 0.63 -7.03
CA LEU A 94 -8.36 0.95 -8.42
C LEU A 94 -9.59 0.82 -9.34
N LYS A 95 -10.54 -0.05 -8.99
CA LYS A 95 -11.81 -0.21 -9.73
C LYS A 95 -12.84 0.81 -9.30
N ILE A 96 -13.10 0.87 -7.98
CA ILE A 96 -14.21 1.67 -7.43
C ILE A 96 -13.97 3.16 -7.59
N TYR A 97 -12.74 3.61 -7.38
CA TYR A 97 -12.40 5.04 -7.38
C TYR A 97 -11.72 5.54 -8.65
N ASN A 98 -11.68 4.75 -9.74
CA ASN A 98 -11.10 5.15 -11.02
C ASN A 98 -11.65 6.49 -11.54
N LYS A 99 -12.97 6.73 -11.39
CA LYS A 99 -13.58 8.01 -11.78
C LYS A 99 -13.04 9.20 -10.99
N LEU A 100 -12.75 9.02 -9.70
CA LEU A 100 -12.18 10.07 -8.85
C LEU A 100 -10.72 10.32 -9.22
N TYR A 101 -9.98 9.26 -9.50
CA TYR A 101 -8.61 9.33 -9.97
C TYR A 101 -8.49 10.14 -11.26
N LYS A 102 -9.38 9.92 -12.25
CA LYS A 102 -9.42 10.70 -13.49
C LYS A 102 -9.72 12.17 -13.27
N GLN A 103 -10.42 12.54 -12.21
CA GLN A 103 -10.71 13.93 -11.86
C GLN A 103 -9.56 14.61 -11.13
N ASP A 104 -8.92 13.92 -10.18
CA ASP A 104 -7.78 14.38 -9.39
C ASP A 104 -7.04 13.18 -8.81
N ALA A 105 -6.00 12.74 -9.52
CA ALA A 105 -5.21 11.55 -9.17
C ALA A 105 -4.59 11.66 -7.76
N GLU A 106 -4.02 12.81 -7.44
CA GLU A 106 -3.37 13.06 -6.15
C GLU A 106 -4.37 12.94 -4.99
N CYS A 107 -5.52 13.60 -5.10
CA CYS A 107 -6.54 13.52 -4.06
C CYS A 107 -7.12 12.10 -3.93
N ALA A 108 -7.25 11.35 -5.03
CA ALA A 108 -7.78 10.00 -5.01
C ALA A 108 -6.81 9.02 -4.31
N ASN A 109 -5.52 9.08 -4.63
CA ASN A 109 -4.50 8.28 -3.96
C ASN A 109 -4.46 8.60 -2.46
N LYS A 110 -4.26 9.86 -2.10
CA LYS A 110 -4.21 10.28 -0.70
C LYS A 110 -5.46 9.87 0.08
N ALA A 111 -6.64 9.92 -0.52
CA ALA A 111 -7.89 9.54 0.15
C ALA A 111 -7.96 8.04 0.46
N CYS A 112 -7.50 7.20 -0.46
CA CYS A 112 -7.40 5.76 -0.24
C CYS A 112 -6.37 5.42 0.84
N ASP A 113 -5.20 6.08 0.78
CA ASP A 113 -4.11 5.87 1.73
C ASP A 113 -4.49 6.30 3.15
N TYR A 114 -5.11 7.46 3.33
CA TYR A 114 -5.57 7.91 4.65
C TYR A 114 -6.53 6.90 5.28
N LEU A 115 -7.47 6.37 4.52
CA LEU A 115 -8.39 5.34 5.02
C LEU A 115 -7.65 4.09 5.45
N ILE A 116 -6.80 3.52 4.57
CA ILE A 116 -6.08 2.29 4.85
C ILE A 116 -5.13 2.47 6.04
N ASN A 117 -4.35 3.54 6.03
CA ASN A 117 -3.38 3.80 7.10
C ASN A 117 -4.06 3.96 8.46
N TYR A 118 -5.24 4.60 8.49
CA TYR A 118 -6.03 4.71 9.71
C TYR A 118 -6.52 3.34 10.19
N LEU A 119 -7.09 2.51 9.30
CA LEU A 119 -7.58 1.18 9.65
C LEU A 119 -6.47 0.26 10.18
N LEU A 120 -5.31 0.28 9.55
CA LEU A 120 -4.15 -0.50 9.99
C LEU A 120 -3.62 -0.03 11.34
N TRP A 121 -3.52 1.29 11.54
CA TRP A 121 -3.12 1.87 12.83
C TRP A 121 -4.12 1.51 13.93
N GLU A 122 -5.43 1.55 13.65
CA GLU A 122 -6.48 1.19 14.61
C GLU A 122 -6.46 -0.31 14.94
N ALA A 123 -6.09 -1.17 14.00
CA ALA A 123 -5.98 -2.62 14.21
C ALA A 123 -4.80 -3.01 15.12
N ASP A 124 -3.70 -2.24 15.12
CA ASP A 124 -2.53 -2.48 15.98
C ASP A 124 -1.97 -1.19 16.58
N PRO A 125 -2.72 -0.50 17.44
CA PRO A 125 -2.32 0.81 17.98
C PRO A 125 -1.10 0.75 18.89
N GLN A 126 -0.73 -0.45 19.36
CA GLN A 126 0.45 -0.69 20.18
C GLN A 126 1.69 -1.06 19.35
N GLY A 127 1.56 -1.24 18.05
CA GLY A 127 2.67 -1.62 17.16
C GLY A 127 3.27 -2.98 17.50
N LYS A 128 2.46 -3.97 17.85
CA LYS A 128 2.95 -5.32 18.19
C LYS A 128 3.49 -6.04 16.96
N THR A 129 2.73 -6.03 15.87
CA THR A 129 3.03 -6.73 14.61
C THR A 129 3.36 -5.78 13.48
N ILE A 130 2.65 -4.65 13.39
CA ILE A 130 2.86 -3.62 12.38
C ILE A 130 3.18 -2.27 13.00
N ALA A 131 3.91 -1.42 12.27
CA ALA A 131 4.19 -0.05 12.68
C ALA A 131 4.00 0.90 11.50
N LEU A 132 3.33 2.02 11.74
CA LEU A 132 3.11 3.05 10.74
C LEU A 132 4.46 3.67 10.31
N PRO A 133 4.86 3.57 9.03
CA PRO A 133 6.07 4.22 8.54
C PRO A 133 5.97 5.75 8.65
N LYS A 134 7.10 6.42 8.85
CA LYS A 134 7.15 7.89 8.97
C LYS A 134 6.62 8.64 7.75
N ILE A 135 6.75 8.04 6.57
CA ILE A 135 6.28 8.62 5.30
C ILE A 135 4.80 8.37 5.03
N ALA A 136 4.13 7.51 5.83
CA ALA A 136 2.73 7.18 5.64
C ALA A 136 1.83 8.38 5.96
N LEU A 137 0.87 8.64 5.09
CA LEU A 137 -0.16 9.67 5.33
C LEU A 137 -1.05 9.23 6.50
N PHE A 138 -1.10 10.03 7.55
CA PHE A 138 -1.94 9.74 8.71
C PHE A 138 -2.54 11.02 9.29
N ASP A 139 -3.86 11.02 9.47
CA ASP A 139 -4.55 12.12 10.16
C ASP A 139 -5.83 11.57 10.83
N ALA A 140 -5.88 11.67 12.15
CA ALA A 140 -7.00 11.18 12.97
C ALA A 140 -8.34 11.87 12.65
N LYS A 141 -8.32 13.04 12.00
CA LYS A 141 -9.56 13.74 11.57
C LYS A 141 -10.39 12.94 10.56
N TYR A 142 -9.78 11.98 9.87
CA TYR A 142 -10.47 11.13 8.90
C TYR A 142 -11.10 9.87 9.50
N LYS A 143 -11.05 9.73 10.82
CA LYS A 143 -11.71 8.60 11.53
C LYS A 143 -13.18 8.46 11.12
N GLY A 144 -13.55 7.23 10.74
CA GLY A 144 -14.93 6.88 10.38
C GLY A 144 -15.40 7.39 9.01
N LEU A 145 -14.52 8.04 8.24
CA LEU A 145 -14.81 8.46 6.88
C LEU A 145 -14.39 7.37 5.87
N ASN A 146 -15.13 7.26 4.77
CA ASN A 146 -14.71 6.44 3.63
C ASN A 146 -13.84 7.25 2.64
N SER A 147 -13.18 6.55 1.70
CA SER A 147 -12.28 7.21 0.74
C SER A 147 -12.97 8.31 -0.08
N LYS A 148 -14.26 8.17 -0.43
CA LYS A 148 -14.99 9.22 -1.16
C LYS A 148 -15.14 10.50 -0.34
N GLN A 149 -15.49 10.35 0.94
CA GLN A 149 -15.64 11.50 1.85
C GLN A 149 -14.29 12.19 2.09
N ILE A 150 -13.22 11.43 2.27
CA ILE A 150 -11.87 11.98 2.41
C ILE A 150 -11.46 12.70 1.11
N TYR A 151 -11.72 12.12 -0.05
CA TYR A 151 -11.47 12.74 -1.34
C TYR A 151 -12.15 14.11 -1.48
N ASP A 152 -13.43 14.20 -1.13
CA ASP A 152 -14.18 15.44 -1.21
C ASP A 152 -13.60 16.53 -0.31
N LEU A 153 -13.17 16.16 0.90
CA LEU A 153 -12.50 17.08 1.81
C LEU A 153 -11.16 17.56 1.28
N LEU A 154 -10.33 16.65 0.75
CA LEU A 154 -9.03 17.00 0.16
C LEU A 154 -9.19 17.92 -1.05
N ARG A 155 -10.15 17.64 -1.93
CA ARG A 155 -10.44 18.50 -3.08
C ARG A 155 -10.89 19.90 -2.66
N LYS A 156 -11.77 20.00 -1.68
CA LYS A 156 -12.21 21.27 -1.13
C LYS A 156 -11.05 22.08 -0.56
N GLN A 157 -10.17 21.43 0.20
CA GLN A 157 -8.96 22.07 0.76
C GLN A 157 -8.03 22.57 -0.36
N LYS A 158 -7.78 21.74 -1.39
CA LYS A 158 -6.94 22.11 -2.53
C LYS A 158 -7.51 23.31 -3.30
N GLN A 159 -8.82 23.36 -3.51
CA GLN A 159 -9.49 24.49 -4.15
C GLN A 159 -9.39 25.79 -3.34
N GLN A 160 -9.55 25.70 -2.01
CA GLN A 160 -9.39 26.85 -1.10
C GLN A 160 -7.96 27.39 -1.10
N GLN A 161 -6.96 26.50 -1.10
CA GLN A 161 -5.55 26.88 -1.19
C GLN A 161 -5.22 27.57 -2.51
N GLN A 162 -5.75 27.06 -3.65
CA GLN A 162 -5.56 27.67 -4.96
C GLN A 162 -6.19 29.07 -5.06
N GLN A 163 -7.35 29.29 -4.44
CA GLN A 163 -7.98 30.61 -4.38
C GLN A 163 -7.18 31.61 -3.53
N GLN A 164 -6.51 31.14 -2.47
CA GLN A 164 -5.68 31.99 -1.60
C GLN A 164 -4.30 32.28 -2.20
N GLN A 165 -3.79 31.40 -3.06
CA GLN A 165 -2.43 31.49 -3.66
C GLN A 165 -2.37 32.17 -5.02
N GLN A 166 -3.36 32.94 -5.45
CA GLN A 166 -3.23 33.77 -6.67
C GLN A 166 -2.04 34.77 -6.61
N GLY A 167 -1.11 34.60 -5.70
CA GLY A 167 0.04 35.47 -5.48
C GLY A 167 1.40 34.83 -5.17
N GLN A 168 1.55 33.52 -4.93
CA GLN A 168 2.86 32.92 -4.63
C GLN A 168 2.98 31.42 -4.95
N ALA A 169 4.22 30.99 -5.33
CA ALA A 169 4.62 29.72 -5.92
C ALA A 169 4.41 28.47 -5.05
N GLN A 170 4.12 27.37 -5.74
CA GLN A 170 4.34 25.94 -5.47
C GLN A 170 4.68 25.50 -4.03
N GLY A 171 3.70 24.85 -3.37
CA GLY A 171 3.94 23.99 -2.22
C GLY A 171 4.46 22.62 -2.66
N GLN A 172 5.46 22.09 -1.95
CA GLN A 172 5.96 20.73 -2.10
C GLN A 172 4.82 19.75 -1.80
N GLY A 173 4.51 18.86 -2.75
CA GLY A 173 3.56 17.78 -2.54
C GLY A 173 4.08 16.80 -1.50
N GLU A 174 3.26 16.45 -0.51
CA GLU A 174 3.53 15.33 0.40
C GLU A 174 3.64 14.05 -0.42
N GLN A 175 4.73 13.30 -0.22
CA GLN A 175 4.91 12.00 -0.85
C GLN A 175 3.90 11.00 -0.25
N SER A 176 3.18 10.28 -1.11
CA SER A 176 2.38 9.12 -0.73
C SER A 176 3.28 7.89 -0.58
N LEU A 177 2.87 6.91 0.26
CA LEU A 177 3.52 5.59 0.36
C LEU A 177 3.50 4.84 -0.96
N ASP A 178 2.56 5.17 -1.84
CA ASP A 178 2.18 4.37 -2.98
C ASP A 178 1.95 5.21 -4.23
N GLU A 179 2.44 4.68 -5.35
CA GLU A 179 2.14 5.14 -6.70
C GLU A 179 1.29 4.06 -7.40
N HIS A 180 -0.01 4.01 -7.11
CA HIS A 180 -0.90 3.00 -7.68
C HIS A 180 -0.82 2.90 -9.21
N MET A 181 -0.82 1.68 -9.73
CA MET A 181 -0.77 1.40 -11.17
C MET A 181 -2.16 1.48 -11.81
N TRP A 182 -2.84 2.63 -11.68
CA TRP A 182 -4.19 2.85 -12.20
C TRP A 182 -4.33 2.58 -13.70
N GLY A 183 -3.31 2.94 -14.49
CA GLY A 183 -3.31 2.73 -15.94
C GLY A 183 -3.32 1.25 -16.32
N GLU A 184 -2.62 0.39 -15.58
CA GLU A 184 -2.63 -1.05 -15.81
C GLU A 184 -3.98 -1.65 -15.43
N ALA A 185 -4.56 -1.22 -14.30
CA ALA A 185 -5.89 -1.66 -13.87
C ALA A 185 -6.98 -1.26 -14.87
N GLU A 186 -6.85 -0.12 -15.54
CA GLU A 186 -7.79 0.34 -16.56
C GLU A 186 -7.68 -0.46 -17.87
N GLY A 187 -6.48 -0.85 -18.28
CA GLY A 187 -6.21 -1.60 -19.50
C GLY A 187 -6.61 -3.08 -19.47
N MET A 188 -7.07 -3.57 -18.31
CA MET A 188 -7.48 -4.98 -18.16
C MET A 188 -8.73 -5.31 -18.97
N SER A 189 -8.72 -6.49 -19.60
CA SER A 189 -9.89 -7.04 -20.28
C SER A 189 -11.03 -7.33 -19.30
N ASP A 190 -12.25 -7.44 -19.79
CA ASP A 190 -13.40 -7.78 -18.92
C ASP A 190 -13.25 -9.20 -18.34
N ASP A 191 -12.58 -10.12 -19.06
CA ASP A 191 -12.25 -11.45 -18.56
C ASP A 191 -11.24 -11.38 -17.40
N ASP A 192 -10.24 -10.51 -17.47
CA ASP A 192 -9.28 -10.33 -16.39
C ASP A 192 -9.95 -9.69 -15.16
N LYS A 193 -10.83 -8.70 -15.37
CA LYS A 193 -11.63 -8.12 -14.29
C LYS A 193 -12.51 -9.15 -13.58
N LYS A 194 -13.11 -10.07 -14.34
CA LYS A 194 -13.90 -11.18 -13.78
C LYS A 194 -13.03 -12.17 -12.98
N LYS A 195 -11.86 -12.53 -13.49
CA LYS A 195 -10.91 -13.38 -12.77
C LYS A 195 -10.48 -12.74 -11.44
N ILE A 196 -10.28 -11.42 -11.42
CA ILE A 196 -9.96 -10.68 -10.17
C ILE A 196 -11.10 -10.81 -9.16
N GLU A 197 -12.35 -10.64 -9.59
CA GLU A 197 -13.51 -10.80 -8.71
C GLU A 197 -13.59 -12.22 -8.14
N GLU A 198 -13.38 -13.24 -8.96
CA GLU A 198 -13.33 -14.64 -8.53
C GLU A 198 -12.17 -14.91 -7.54
N GLN A 199 -11.00 -14.30 -7.75
CA GLN A 199 -9.88 -14.40 -6.82
C GLN A 199 -10.17 -13.72 -5.49
N ILE A 200 -10.79 -12.54 -5.51
CA ILE A 200 -11.22 -11.83 -4.29
C ILE A 200 -12.24 -12.67 -3.50
N ASP A 201 -13.25 -13.24 -4.17
CA ASP A 201 -14.23 -14.10 -3.52
C ASP A 201 -13.57 -15.36 -2.93
N THR A 202 -12.59 -15.92 -3.64
CA THR A 202 -11.79 -17.05 -3.14
C THR A 202 -10.95 -16.64 -1.93
N ALA A 203 -10.30 -15.48 -1.96
CA ALA A 203 -9.52 -14.95 -0.85
C ALA A 203 -10.37 -14.72 0.40
N ILE A 204 -11.58 -14.20 0.24
CA ILE A 204 -12.56 -14.02 1.35
C ILE A 204 -12.90 -15.38 1.96
N ARG A 205 -13.24 -16.38 1.15
CA ARG A 205 -13.57 -17.72 1.63
C ARG A 205 -12.40 -18.38 2.36
N GLN A 206 -11.19 -18.26 1.84
CA GLN A 206 -9.97 -18.78 2.48
C GLN A 206 -9.72 -18.12 3.84
N GLY A 207 -9.91 -16.80 3.94
CA GLY A 207 -9.78 -16.08 5.21
C GLY A 207 -10.79 -16.56 6.25
N ILE A 208 -12.04 -16.81 5.85
CA ILE A 208 -13.09 -17.35 6.75
C ILE A 208 -12.75 -18.76 7.24
N ILE A 209 -12.15 -19.59 6.40
CA ILE A 209 -11.76 -20.97 6.79
C ILE A 209 -10.54 -20.97 7.74
N ALA A 210 -9.66 -19.99 7.57
CA ALA A 210 -8.42 -19.88 8.36
C ALA A 210 -8.64 -19.30 9.78
N HIS A 211 -9.81 -18.71 10.06
CA HIS A 211 -10.19 -18.10 11.34
C HIS A 211 -11.13 -19.00 12.13
#